data_67df6fcbdef8aa9e3420e57231f940cd
#
_entry.id   67df6fcbdef8aa9e3420e57231f940cd
#
_cell.length_a   1.000
_cell.length_b   1.000
_cell.length_c   1.000
_cell.angle_alpha   90.00
_cell.angle_beta   90.00
_cell.angle_gamma   90.00
#
_symmetry.space_group_name_H-M   'P 1'
#
loop_
_entity.id
_entity.type
_entity.pdbx_description
1 polymer ?
#
loop_
_entity_poly.entity_id
_entity_poly.type
_entity_poly.pdbx_seq_one_letter_code
_entity_poly.pdbx_strand_id
1 'polypeptide(L)'
;TMQRRQFLQTSALATALLGGMPLSATAKSAKGKVVVIGGGYGGATAAKYLRMLSGNQLDVTLVEPNSTFVSCPMSNLVVGGIRKINEISTPYTGLTRNHGVKMVKDYVTAIDVEKRTVKLKNGKTLPYDKLVLSPGIDLQLDKIEGLAAANASGQILQAWKAGPETVGLRKQLEAMPDGGTYILNVPLAPYRCPPGPYERASMVANYFKQY
;
A
#
# COMPACT_ATOMS: atom_id res chain seq x y z
N THR A 1 37.92 46.49 18.42
CA THR A 1 37.26 46.01 17.17
C THR A 1 38.16 44.98 16.55
N MET A 2 37.71 43.72 16.60
CA MET A 2 38.44 42.55 16.07
C MET A 2 38.50 42.67 14.53
N GLN A 3 39.72 42.70 13.97
CA GLN A 3 39.86 42.82 12.51
C GLN A 3 39.40 41.54 11.80
N ARG A 4 38.78 41.70 10.64
CA ARG A 4 38.20 40.60 9.81
C ARG A 4 39.19 39.45 9.54
N ARG A 5 40.49 39.72 9.47
CA ARG A 5 41.57 38.72 9.33
C ARG A 5 41.75 37.85 10.57
N GLN A 6 41.61 38.40 11.78
CA GLN A 6 41.73 37.64 13.03
C GLN A 6 40.51 36.70 13.22
N PHE A 7 39.32 37.13 12.81
CA PHE A 7 38.13 36.28 12.83
C PHE A 7 38.24 35.06 11.88
N LEU A 8 38.79 35.28 10.69
CA LEU A 8 38.99 34.18 9.72
C LEU A 8 40.07 33.20 10.15
N GLN A 9 41.15 33.68 10.81
CA GLN A 9 42.21 32.82 11.33
C GLN A 9 41.76 31.98 12.54
N THR A 10 40.97 32.54 13.45
CA THR A 10 40.41 31.80 14.59
C THR A 10 39.31 30.81 14.13
N SER A 11 38.54 31.11 13.10
CA SER A 11 37.56 30.19 12.53
C SER A 11 38.21 29.00 11.82
N ALA A 12 39.36 29.20 11.14
CA ALA A 12 40.09 28.12 10.48
C ALA A 12 40.75 27.13 11.47
N LEU A 13 41.26 27.62 12.63
CA LEU A 13 41.79 26.74 13.68
C LEU A 13 40.67 25.93 14.38
N ALA A 14 39.49 26.50 14.58
CA ALA A 14 38.35 25.80 15.18
C ALA A 14 37.84 24.66 14.29
N THR A 15 37.90 24.84 12.97
CA THR A 15 37.45 23.82 12.01
C THR A 15 38.45 22.65 11.91
N ALA A 16 39.76 22.91 12.10
CA ALA A 16 40.78 21.88 12.06
C ALA A 16 40.77 20.96 13.31
N LEU A 17 40.36 21.49 14.47
CA LEU A 17 40.22 20.71 15.71
C LEU A 17 38.95 19.83 15.75
N LEU A 18 37.93 20.16 14.97
CA LEU A 18 36.69 19.36 14.84
C LEU A 18 36.76 18.28 13.75
N GLY A 19 37.76 18.35 12.86
CA GLY A 19 37.91 17.41 11.72
C GLY A 19 38.55 16.06 12.08
N GLY A 20 39.00 15.85 13.31
CA GLY A 20 39.70 14.63 13.72
C GLY A 20 38.93 13.67 14.63
N MET A 21 37.75 14.02 15.08
CA MET A 21 36.89 13.06 15.82
C MET A 21 36.07 12.23 14.84
N PRO A 22 36.23 10.89 14.81
CA PRO A 22 35.27 10.07 14.15
C PRO A 22 33.92 10.32 14.84
N LEU A 23 32.99 10.97 14.14
CA LEU A 23 31.58 10.94 14.51
C LEU A 23 31.15 9.48 14.38
N SER A 24 31.43 8.68 15.41
CA SER A 24 30.78 7.41 15.61
C SER A 24 29.32 7.75 15.81
N ALA A 25 28.58 7.78 14.70
CA ALA A 25 27.13 7.73 14.75
C ALA A 25 26.78 6.40 15.44
N THR A 26 26.69 6.42 16.77
CA THR A 26 26.12 5.32 17.52
C THR A 26 24.71 5.15 16.99
N ALA A 27 24.54 4.18 16.10
CA ALA A 27 23.24 3.77 15.64
C ALA A 27 22.44 3.45 16.91
N LYS A 28 21.48 4.33 17.25
CA LYS A 28 20.65 4.18 18.43
C LYS A 28 19.95 2.84 18.29
N SER A 29 20.25 1.90 19.18
CA SER A 29 19.64 0.56 19.16
C SER A 29 18.13 0.71 19.07
N ALA A 30 17.52 0.02 18.12
CA ALA A 30 16.07 0.05 17.95
C ALA A 30 15.40 -0.44 19.23
N LYS A 31 14.42 0.29 19.75
CA LYS A 31 13.68 -0.06 20.98
C LYS A 31 12.73 -1.25 20.81
N GLY A 32 12.60 -1.78 19.60
CA GLY A 32 11.75 -2.94 19.31
C GLY A 32 11.57 -3.13 17.81
N LYS A 33 11.24 -4.36 17.43
CA LYS A 33 10.96 -4.79 16.05
C LYS A 33 9.46 -4.93 15.86
N VAL A 34 8.91 -4.23 14.89
CA VAL A 34 7.51 -4.37 14.52
C VAL A 34 7.43 -4.88 13.09
N VAL A 35 6.73 -5.99 12.89
CA VAL A 35 6.37 -6.47 11.56
C VAL A 35 4.92 -6.07 11.29
N VAL A 36 4.69 -5.44 10.14
CA VAL A 36 3.36 -5.08 9.62
C VAL A 36 3.10 -5.93 8.41
N ILE A 37 1.99 -6.68 8.40
CA ILE A 37 1.59 -7.52 7.28
C ILE A 37 0.48 -6.83 6.50
N GLY A 38 0.74 -6.58 5.21
CA GLY A 38 -0.17 -5.90 4.28
C GLY A 38 0.03 -4.39 4.22
N GLY A 39 0.19 -3.88 3.00
CA GLY A 39 0.47 -2.47 2.67
C GLY A 39 -0.75 -1.64 2.28
N GLY A 40 -1.95 -2.09 2.57
CA GLY A 40 -3.18 -1.33 2.37
C GLY A 40 -3.28 -0.11 3.30
N TYR A 41 -4.45 0.54 3.35
CA TYR A 41 -4.69 1.72 4.18
C TYR A 41 -4.28 1.50 5.65
N GLY A 42 -4.68 0.37 6.25
CA GLY A 42 -4.37 0.07 7.65
C GLY A 42 -2.88 -0.13 7.90
N GLY A 43 -2.25 -1.04 7.16
CA GLY A 43 -0.85 -1.40 7.39
C GLY A 43 0.14 -0.31 7.00
N ALA A 44 -0.05 0.36 5.85
CA ALA A 44 0.81 1.47 5.45
C ALA A 44 0.73 2.64 6.44
N THR A 45 -0.48 2.96 6.93
CA THR A 45 -0.71 3.97 7.96
C THR A 45 -0.04 3.57 9.27
N ALA A 46 -0.26 2.32 9.73
CA ALA A 46 0.38 1.83 10.95
C ALA A 46 1.91 1.89 10.86
N ALA A 47 2.49 1.42 9.77
CA ALA A 47 3.94 1.45 9.57
C ALA A 47 4.52 2.87 9.62
N LYS A 48 3.86 3.84 8.95
CA LYS A 48 4.23 5.24 8.98
C LYS A 48 4.20 5.81 10.39
N TYR A 49 3.07 5.68 11.09
CA TYR A 49 2.88 6.31 12.39
C TYR A 49 3.68 5.64 13.50
N LEU A 50 3.92 4.33 13.44
CA LEU A 50 4.84 3.64 14.36
C LEU A 50 6.24 4.24 14.28
N ARG A 51 6.75 4.53 13.08
CA ARG A 51 8.03 5.22 12.90
C ARG A 51 7.98 6.65 13.45
N MET A 52 6.99 7.43 13.04
CA MET A 52 6.86 8.84 13.43
C MET A 52 6.70 9.03 14.94
N LEU A 53 5.72 8.34 15.54
CA LEU A 53 5.39 8.52 16.97
C LEU A 53 6.45 7.94 17.91
N SER A 54 7.26 6.98 17.44
CA SER A 54 8.40 6.49 18.21
C SER A 54 9.66 7.37 18.09
N GLY A 55 9.60 8.48 17.37
CA GLY A 55 10.80 9.27 17.06
C GLY A 55 11.83 8.46 16.26
N ASN A 56 11.34 7.59 15.37
CA ASN A 56 12.13 6.65 14.56
C ASN A 56 12.92 5.61 15.35
N GLN A 57 12.53 5.32 16.59
CA GLN A 57 13.22 4.36 17.46
C GLN A 57 12.75 2.91 17.25
N LEU A 58 11.57 2.66 16.68
CA LEU A 58 11.11 1.32 16.32
C LEU A 58 11.67 0.89 14.97
N ASP A 59 12.12 -0.35 14.88
CA ASP A 59 12.45 -0.99 13.61
C ASP A 59 11.16 -1.56 12.99
N VAL A 60 10.64 -0.92 11.96
CA VAL A 60 9.36 -1.28 11.33
C VAL A 60 9.61 -1.89 9.97
N THR A 61 9.19 -3.14 9.80
CA THR A 61 9.22 -3.89 8.54
C THR A 61 7.80 -4.08 8.03
N LEU A 62 7.51 -3.59 6.83
CA LEU A 62 6.24 -3.81 6.13
C LEU A 62 6.41 -4.91 5.09
N VAL A 63 5.64 -6.00 5.23
CA VAL A 63 5.60 -7.10 4.25
C VAL A 63 4.40 -6.88 3.35
N GLU A 64 4.66 -6.68 2.06
CA GLU A 64 3.63 -6.42 1.04
C GLU A 64 4.13 -6.95 -0.32
N PRO A 65 3.37 -7.83 -1.00
CA PRO A 65 3.81 -8.40 -2.28
C PRO A 65 3.84 -7.40 -3.42
N ASN A 66 3.01 -6.36 -3.37
CA ASN A 66 2.93 -5.37 -4.43
C ASN A 66 3.93 -4.23 -4.19
N SER A 67 4.44 -3.64 -5.27
CA SER A 67 5.32 -2.46 -5.20
C SER A 67 4.56 -1.14 -5.08
N THR A 68 3.26 -1.18 -5.33
CA THR A 68 2.39 0.00 -5.40
C THR A 68 1.05 -0.33 -4.77
N PHE A 69 0.56 0.56 -3.93
CA PHE A 69 -0.79 0.53 -3.41
C PHE A 69 -1.76 1.13 -4.44
N VAL A 70 -2.91 0.49 -4.66
CA VAL A 70 -4.00 1.00 -5.49
C VAL A 70 -5.23 1.25 -4.61
N SER A 71 -5.77 2.46 -4.68
CA SER A 71 -6.88 2.88 -3.82
C SER A 71 -8.21 2.26 -4.27
N CYS A 72 -8.71 1.31 -3.49
CA CYS A 72 -10.02 0.67 -3.77
C CYS A 72 -11.19 1.66 -3.78
N PRO A 73 -11.37 2.58 -2.81
CA PRO A 73 -12.46 3.55 -2.84
C PRO A 73 -12.48 4.44 -4.09
N MET A 74 -11.30 4.72 -4.65
CA MET A 74 -11.19 5.55 -5.85
C MET A 74 -11.34 4.77 -7.16
N SER A 75 -11.46 3.44 -7.11
CA SER A 75 -11.55 2.60 -8.32
C SER A 75 -12.80 2.89 -9.16
N ASN A 76 -13.90 3.32 -8.54
CA ASN A 76 -15.11 3.75 -9.25
C ASN A 76 -14.84 4.91 -10.22
N LEU A 77 -13.94 5.84 -9.86
CA LEU A 77 -13.54 6.95 -10.74
C LEU A 77 -12.80 6.47 -11.98
N VAL A 78 -12.08 5.33 -11.88
CA VAL A 78 -11.40 4.72 -13.04
C VAL A 78 -12.42 4.01 -13.91
N VAL A 79 -13.34 3.23 -13.35
CA VAL A 79 -14.41 2.57 -14.09
C VAL A 79 -15.27 3.60 -14.82
N GLY A 80 -15.65 4.71 -14.15
CA GLY A 80 -16.41 5.81 -14.73
C GLY A 80 -15.62 6.71 -15.72
N GLY A 81 -14.31 6.49 -15.90
CA GLY A 81 -13.49 7.23 -16.87
C GLY A 81 -13.02 8.61 -16.39
N ILE A 82 -13.25 8.97 -15.13
CA ILE A 82 -12.87 10.28 -14.56
C ILE A 82 -11.37 10.31 -14.21
N ARG A 83 -10.79 9.15 -13.84
CA ARG A 83 -9.37 9.02 -13.51
C ARG A 83 -8.74 7.83 -14.21
N LYS A 84 -7.42 7.86 -14.33
CA LYS A 84 -6.61 6.71 -14.76
C LYS A 84 -6.12 5.93 -13.55
N ILE A 85 -5.79 4.67 -13.73
CA ILE A 85 -5.35 3.77 -12.65
C ILE A 85 -4.08 4.28 -11.94
N ASN A 86 -3.16 4.91 -12.67
CA ASN A 86 -1.94 5.47 -12.10
C ASN A 86 -2.20 6.66 -11.16
N GLU A 87 -3.29 7.41 -11.36
CA GLU A 87 -3.67 8.55 -10.51
C GLU A 87 -4.23 8.13 -9.15
N ILE A 88 -4.66 6.87 -9.02
CA ILE A 88 -5.13 6.26 -7.77
C ILE A 88 -4.11 5.28 -7.19
N SER A 89 -2.92 5.25 -7.74
CA SER A 89 -1.82 4.36 -7.35
C SER A 89 -0.72 5.13 -6.63
N THR A 90 -0.21 4.58 -5.53
CA THR A 90 0.84 5.22 -4.72
C THR A 90 1.95 4.22 -4.45
N PRO A 91 3.20 4.51 -4.86
CA PRO A 91 4.34 3.65 -4.56
C PRO A 91 4.73 3.74 -3.07
N TYR A 92 5.26 2.66 -2.51
CA TYR A 92 5.70 2.61 -1.11
C TYR A 92 7.02 3.35 -0.85
N THR A 93 7.64 3.92 -1.88
CA THR A 93 8.92 4.67 -1.75
C THR A 93 8.85 5.82 -0.76
N GLY A 94 7.67 6.44 -0.58
CA GLY A 94 7.45 7.46 0.44
C GLY A 94 7.62 6.94 1.87
N LEU A 95 7.18 5.71 2.15
CA LEU A 95 7.36 5.08 3.46
C LEU A 95 8.83 4.80 3.77
N THR A 96 9.58 4.34 2.78
CA THR A 96 11.01 4.04 2.95
C THR A 96 11.84 5.31 3.08
N ARG A 97 11.69 6.26 2.17
CA ARG A 97 12.51 7.48 2.13
C ARG A 97 12.23 8.44 3.27
N ASN A 98 10.95 8.69 3.57
CA ASN A 98 10.56 9.74 4.51
C ASN A 98 10.41 9.23 5.95
N HIS A 99 10.17 7.92 6.12
CA HIS A 99 9.88 7.33 7.44
C HIS A 99 10.78 6.17 7.81
N GLY A 100 11.70 5.74 6.93
CA GLY A 100 12.63 4.65 7.20
C GLY A 100 11.95 3.30 7.46
N VAL A 101 10.75 3.07 6.88
CA VAL A 101 10.08 1.78 6.92
C VAL A 101 10.83 0.81 6.00
N LYS A 102 11.17 -0.37 6.50
CA LYS A 102 11.78 -1.44 5.71
C LYS A 102 10.69 -2.16 4.92
N MET A 103 10.83 -2.19 3.59
CA MET A 103 9.89 -2.92 2.72
C MET A 103 10.41 -4.32 2.44
N VAL A 104 9.56 -5.32 2.61
CA VAL A 104 9.78 -6.69 2.18
C VAL A 104 8.71 -7.06 1.17
N LYS A 105 9.12 -7.20 -0.10
CA LYS A 105 8.21 -7.56 -1.20
C LYS A 105 8.03 -9.07 -1.23
N ASP A 106 7.10 -9.57 -0.43
CA ASP A 106 6.80 -11.00 -0.35
C ASP A 106 5.42 -11.25 0.28
N TYR A 107 4.98 -12.50 0.24
CA TYR A 107 3.80 -12.98 0.98
C TYR A 107 4.21 -13.61 2.30
N VAL A 108 3.38 -13.41 3.33
CA VAL A 108 3.46 -14.17 4.58
C VAL A 108 2.67 -15.48 4.41
N THR A 109 3.30 -16.60 4.71
CA THR A 109 2.68 -17.92 4.60
C THR A 109 2.33 -18.56 5.95
N ALA A 110 2.98 -18.13 7.04
CA ALA A 110 2.68 -18.58 8.39
C ALA A 110 3.09 -17.56 9.44
N ILE A 111 2.42 -17.59 10.58
CA ILE A 111 2.72 -16.79 11.77
C ILE A 111 2.90 -17.78 12.92
N ASP A 112 4.06 -17.74 13.58
CA ASP A 112 4.34 -18.44 14.82
C ASP A 112 4.28 -17.43 15.97
N VAL A 113 3.20 -17.49 16.73
CA VAL A 113 2.93 -16.53 17.81
C VAL A 113 3.83 -16.78 19.03
N GLU A 114 4.15 -18.02 19.30
CA GLU A 114 5.00 -18.42 20.44
C GLU A 114 6.45 -17.97 20.22
N LYS A 115 6.99 -18.27 19.03
CA LYS A 115 8.34 -17.85 18.64
C LYS A 115 8.41 -16.41 18.18
N ARG A 116 7.26 -15.73 18.03
CA ARG A 116 7.14 -14.37 17.49
C ARG A 116 7.88 -14.21 16.17
N THR A 117 7.54 -15.06 15.21
CA THR A 117 8.11 -15.01 13.86
C THR A 117 7.05 -15.10 12.79
N VAL A 118 7.31 -14.49 11.63
CA VAL A 118 6.50 -14.68 10.41
C VAL A 118 7.35 -15.35 9.35
N LYS A 119 6.80 -16.37 8.69
CA LYS A 119 7.42 -17.09 7.58
C LYS A 119 6.98 -16.46 6.26
N LEU A 120 7.92 -16.19 5.39
CA LEU A 120 7.70 -15.65 4.05
C LEU A 120 7.62 -16.76 3.01
N LYS A 121 7.00 -16.46 1.86
CA LYS A 121 6.89 -17.41 0.74
C LYS A 121 8.27 -17.82 0.20
N ASN A 122 9.26 -16.92 0.21
CA ASN A 122 10.64 -17.23 -0.18
C ASN A 122 11.44 -18.08 0.83
N GLY A 123 10.80 -18.54 1.91
CA GLY A 123 11.39 -19.36 2.96
C GLY A 123 12.07 -18.57 4.10
N LYS A 124 12.28 -17.28 3.97
CA LYS A 124 12.86 -16.45 5.04
C LYS A 124 11.88 -16.31 6.20
N THR A 125 12.43 -16.06 7.38
CA THR A 125 11.68 -15.83 8.62
C THR A 125 12.05 -14.47 9.20
N LEU A 126 11.06 -13.69 9.62
CA LEU A 126 11.24 -12.38 10.25
C LEU A 126 10.81 -12.46 11.71
N PRO A 127 11.71 -12.20 12.68
CA PRO A 127 11.35 -12.09 14.09
C PRO A 127 10.68 -10.74 14.37
N TYR A 128 9.75 -10.73 15.34
CA TYR A 128 9.08 -9.51 15.78
C TYR A 128 8.88 -9.45 17.30
N ASP A 129 8.84 -8.26 17.86
CA ASP A 129 8.38 -8.01 19.22
C ASP A 129 6.88 -7.73 19.24
N LYS A 130 6.39 -7.05 18.20
CA LYS A 130 4.97 -6.76 17.95
C LYS A 130 4.62 -7.00 16.49
N LEU A 131 3.40 -7.48 16.27
CA LEU A 131 2.86 -7.76 14.94
C LEU A 131 1.61 -6.93 14.69
N VAL A 132 1.54 -6.29 13.52
CA VAL A 132 0.33 -5.65 13.00
C VAL A 132 -0.18 -6.47 11.83
N LEU A 133 -1.41 -6.95 11.93
CA LEU A 133 -2.04 -7.80 10.93
C LEU A 133 -3.07 -7.00 10.13
N SER A 134 -2.76 -6.70 8.87
CA SER A 134 -3.61 -5.91 7.95
C SER A 134 -3.63 -6.51 6.53
N PRO A 135 -3.91 -7.81 6.37
CA PRO A 135 -3.78 -8.50 5.08
C PRO A 135 -4.82 -8.07 4.04
N GLY A 136 -5.85 -7.33 4.45
CA GLY A 136 -6.97 -6.96 3.58
C GLY A 136 -7.97 -8.08 3.42
N ILE A 137 -8.53 -8.21 2.20
CA ILE A 137 -9.53 -9.22 1.85
C ILE A 137 -9.06 -10.05 0.65
N ASP A 138 -9.65 -11.23 0.53
CA ASP A 138 -9.67 -11.99 -0.72
C ASP A 138 -11.10 -12.37 -1.09
N LEU A 139 -11.30 -12.75 -2.36
CA LEU A 139 -12.61 -13.05 -2.91
C LEU A 139 -12.79 -14.56 -2.99
N GLN A 140 -13.95 -15.03 -2.54
CA GLN A 140 -14.31 -16.46 -2.58
C GLN A 140 -15.06 -16.75 -3.89
N LEU A 141 -14.36 -16.66 -5.02
CA LEU A 141 -14.97 -16.85 -6.35
C LEU A 141 -15.50 -18.28 -6.55
N ASP A 142 -14.94 -19.24 -5.83
CA ASP A 142 -15.33 -20.65 -5.82
C ASP A 142 -16.71 -20.91 -5.19
N LYS A 143 -17.24 -19.95 -4.44
CA LYS A 143 -18.57 -20.07 -3.79
C LYS A 143 -19.74 -19.85 -4.74
N ILE A 144 -19.48 -19.38 -5.94
CA ILE A 144 -20.49 -19.18 -6.97
C ILE A 144 -20.10 -20.04 -8.17
N GLU A 145 -21.00 -20.95 -8.55
CA GLU A 145 -20.76 -21.86 -9.67
C GLU A 145 -20.41 -21.10 -10.95
N GLY A 146 -19.33 -21.51 -11.60
CA GLY A 146 -18.81 -20.90 -12.83
C GLY A 146 -18.09 -19.58 -12.68
N LEU A 147 -18.20 -18.86 -11.52
CA LEU A 147 -17.64 -17.52 -11.38
C LEU A 147 -16.11 -17.53 -11.44
N ALA A 148 -15.45 -18.50 -10.81
CA ALA A 148 -13.99 -18.58 -10.83
C ALA A 148 -13.45 -18.76 -12.27
N ALA A 149 -14.10 -19.60 -13.10
CA ALA A 149 -13.72 -19.81 -14.49
C ALA A 149 -14.00 -18.55 -15.33
N ALA A 150 -15.16 -17.92 -15.15
CA ALA A 150 -15.52 -16.70 -15.86
C ALA A 150 -14.64 -15.51 -15.49
N ASN A 151 -14.20 -15.42 -14.23
CA ASN A 151 -13.24 -14.41 -13.79
C ASN A 151 -11.84 -14.67 -14.39
N ALA A 152 -11.37 -15.91 -14.35
CA ALA A 152 -10.07 -16.28 -14.92
C ALA A 152 -9.99 -16.03 -16.44
N SER A 153 -11.11 -16.20 -17.17
CA SER A 153 -11.21 -15.89 -18.62
C SER A 153 -11.39 -14.39 -18.92
N GLY A 154 -11.64 -13.56 -17.89
CA GLY A 154 -11.90 -12.13 -18.07
C GLY A 154 -13.34 -11.79 -18.51
N GLN A 155 -14.25 -12.77 -18.57
CA GLN A 155 -15.67 -12.54 -18.91
C GLN A 155 -16.40 -11.79 -17.79
N ILE A 156 -16.19 -12.19 -16.53
CA ILE A 156 -16.76 -11.53 -15.36
C ILE A 156 -15.63 -11.03 -14.47
N LEU A 157 -15.53 -9.71 -14.36
CA LEU A 157 -14.50 -9.07 -13.55
C LEU A 157 -15.09 -8.63 -12.20
N GLN A 158 -14.27 -8.80 -11.14
CA GLN A 158 -14.62 -8.31 -9.83
C GLN A 158 -14.35 -6.81 -9.72
N ALA A 159 -15.06 -6.15 -8.83
CA ALA A 159 -15.00 -4.71 -8.69
C ALA A 159 -14.68 -4.24 -7.27
N TRP A 160 -14.31 -5.15 -6.35
CA TRP A 160 -13.98 -4.82 -4.95
C TRP A 160 -12.50 -4.54 -4.71
N LYS A 161 -11.61 -5.28 -5.36
CA LYS A 161 -10.16 -5.07 -5.26
C LYS A 161 -9.71 -4.20 -6.44
N ALA A 162 -9.14 -3.05 -6.15
CA ALA A 162 -8.60 -2.19 -7.21
C ALA A 162 -7.31 -2.79 -7.79
N GLY A 163 -7.19 -2.74 -9.11
CA GLY A 163 -6.05 -3.30 -9.82
C GLY A 163 -6.31 -3.52 -11.30
N PRO A 164 -5.71 -4.54 -11.92
CA PRO A 164 -5.88 -4.84 -13.34
C PRO A 164 -7.34 -5.01 -13.78
N GLU A 165 -8.16 -5.66 -12.96
CA GLU A 165 -9.58 -5.85 -13.27
C GLU A 165 -10.38 -4.53 -13.29
N THR A 166 -9.97 -3.52 -12.52
CA THR A 166 -10.55 -2.17 -12.59
C THR A 166 -10.40 -1.57 -13.99
N VAL A 167 -9.22 -1.77 -14.59
CA VAL A 167 -8.93 -1.34 -15.96
C VAL A 167 -9.70 -2.20 -16.96
N GLY A 168 -9.80 -3.51 -16.69
CA GLY A 168 -10.63 -4.43 -17.50
C GLY A 168 -12.09 -4.02 -17.54
N LEU A 169 -12.69 -3.71 -16.38
CA LEU A 169 -14.07 -3.21 -16.30
C LEU A 169 -14.26 -1.93 -17.11
N ARG A 170 -13.33 -0.99 -17.04
CA ARG A 170 -13.37 0.22 -17.89
C ARG A 170 -13.37 -0.12 -19.37
N LYS A 171 -12.49 -1.01 -19.81
CA LYS A 171 -12.42 -1.47 -21.22
C LYS A 171 -13.72 -2.16 -21.66
N GLN A 172 -14.33 -2.96 -20.80
CA GLN A 172 -15.62 -3.60 -21.11
C GLN A 172 -16.73 -2.57 -21.34
N LEU A 173 -16.77 -1.48 -20.53
CA LEU A 173 -17.71 -0.38 -20.75
C LEU A 173 -17.47 0.35 -22.06
N GLU A 174 -16.20 0.63 -22.38
CA GLU A 174 -15.83 1.31 -23.63
C GLU A 174 -16.13 0.48 -24.88
N ALA A 175 -16.09 -0.84 -24.77
CA ALA A 175 -16.34 -1.78 -25.85
C ALA A 175 -17.84 -2.17 -25.98
N MET A 176 -18.71 -1.68 -25.10
CA MET A 176 -20.12 -2.05 -25.12
C MET A 176 -20.82 -1.41 -26.32
N PRO A 177 -21.52 -2.18 -27.15
CA PRO A 177 -22.29 -1.63 -28.24
C PRO A 177 -23.53 -0.87 -27.74
N ASP A 178 -24.03 0.05 -28.56
CA ASP A 178 -25.30 0.74 -28.28
C ASP A 178 -26.44 -0.26 -28.05
N GLY A 179 -27.27 -0.03 -27.04
CA GLY A 179 -28.31 -0.91 -26.60
C GLY A 179 -27.85 -2.11 -25.78
N GLY A 180 -26.55 -2.19 -25.46
CA GLY A 180 -25.99 -3.23 -24.59
C GLY A 180 -26.54 -3.17 -23.17
N THR A 181 -26.47 -4.29 -22.45
CA THR A 181 -26.94 -4.41 -21.06
C THR A 181 -25.77 -4.48 -20.09
N TYR A 182 -25.75 -3.53 -19.17
CA TYR A 182 -24.80 -3.57 -18.02
C TYR A 182 -25.47 -4.22 -16.81
N ILE A 183 -24.83 -5.26 -16.26
CA ILE A 183 -25.31 -5.95 -15.07
C ILE A 183 -24.32 -5.75 -13.95
N LEU A 184 -24.77 -5.20 -12.80
CA LEU A 184 -24.05 -5.16 -11.55
C LEU A 184 -24.71 -6.11 -10.56
N ASN A 185 -24.01 -7.20 -10.23
CA ASN A 185 -24.51 -8.20 -9.31
C ASN A 185 -23.81 -8.11 -7.94
N VAL A 186 -24.60 -8.13 -6.87
CA VAL A 186 -24.14 -8.25 -5.48
C VAL A 186 -24.74 -9.54 -4.91
N PRO A 187 -24.00 -10.65 -4.96
CA PRO A 187 -24.59 -11.98 -4.78
C PRO A 187 -25.01 -12.29 -3.35
N LEU A 188 -24.47 -11.55 -2.35
CA LEU A 188 -24.73 -11.85 -0.93
C LEU A 188 -24.81 -10.56 -0.11
N ALA A 189 -25.74 -10.54 0.85
CA ALA A 189 -25.86 -9.51 1.88
C ALA A 189 -25.69 -10.15 3.27
N PRO A 190 -25.09 -9.47 4.25
CA PRO A 190 -24.46 -8.15 4.15
C PRO A 190 -23.14 -8.19 3.39
N TYR A 191 -22.83 -7.12 2.66
CA TYR A 191 -21.59 -6.98 1.91
C TYR A 191 -20.78 -5.76 2.38
N ARG A 192 -19.48 -5.78 2.09
CA ARG A 192 -18.58 -4.68 2.45
C ARG A 192 -18.88 -3.44 1.59
N CYS A 193 -18.78 -2.24 2.22
CA CYS A 193 -18.99 -0.95 1.58
C CYS A 193 -20.40 -0.84 0.94
N PRO A 194 -21.47 -0.77 1.75
CA PRO A 194 -22.84 -0.73 1.23
C PRO A 194 -23.11 0.31 0.13
N PRO A 195 -22.53 1.53 0.16
CA PRO A 195 -22.73 2.51 -0.91
C PRO A 195 -21.97 2.19 -2.22
N GLY A 196 -20.97 1.33 -2.20
CA GLY A 196 -20.08 1.07 -3.35
C GLY A 196 -20.79 0.63 -4.62
N PRO A 197 -21.70 -0.34 -4.60
CA PRO A 197 -22.48 -0.74 -5.78
C PRO A 197 -23.37 0.37 -6.34
N TYR A 198 -24.03 1.14 -5.47
CA TYR A 198 -24.89 2.26 -5.88
C TYR A 198 -24.09 3.38 -6.53
N GLU A 199 -22.95 3.74 -5.93
CA GLU A 199 -22.02 4.70 -6.50
C GLU A 199 -21.54 4.25 -7.88
N ARG A 200 -21.12 2.99 -8.02
CA ARG A 200 -20.69 2.44 -9.31
C ARG A 200 -21.79 2.46 -10.36
N ALA A 201 -23.00 2.01 -10.01
CA ALA A 201 -24.14 2.05 -10.92
C ALA A 201 -24.43 3.48 -11.40
N SER A 202 -24.40 4.46 -10.48
CA SER A 202 -24.60 5.86 -10.82
C SER A 202 -23.52 6.41 -11.74
N MET A 203 -22.25 6.06 -11.51
CA MET A 203 -21.14 6.50 -12.34
C MET A 203 -21.16 5.87 -13.73
N VAL A 204 -21.52 4.59 -13.85
CA VAL A 204 -21.70 3.89 -15.13
C VAL A 204 -22.87 4.50 -15.90
N ALA A 205 -24.00 4.74 -15.23
CA ALA A 205 -25.15 5.40 -15.86
C ALA A 205 -24.80 6.82 -16.34
N ASN A 206 -24.02 7.57 -15.56
CA ASN A 206 -23.54 8.89 -15.98
C ASN A 206 -22.62 8.80 -17.20
N TYR A 207 -21.72 7.81 -17.24
CA TYR A 207 -20.87 7.57 -18.41
C TYR A 207 -21.71 7.33 -19.67
N PHE A 208 -22.70 6.44 -19.65
CA PHE A 208 -23.57 6.18 -20.80
C PHE A 208 -24.50 7.34 -21.19
N LYS A 209 -24.67 8.34 -20.34
CA LYS A 209 -25.38 9.57 -20.72
C LYS A 209 -24.49 10.57 -21.47
N GLN A 210 -23.18 10.46 -21.33
CA GLN A 210 -22.21 11.36 -21.91
C GLN A 210 -21.63 10.86 -23.24
N TYR A 211 -21.65 9.55 -23.44
CA TYR A 211 -21.05 8.86 -24.58
C TYR A 211 -22.04 7.86 -25.20
#